data_640e1caaf001ca58b9a57e5f9743a39a
#
_entry.id   640e1caaf001ca58b9a57e5f9743a39a
#
_cell.length_a   1.000
_cell.length_b   1.000
_cell.length_c   1.000
_cell.angle_alpha   90.00
_cell.angle_beta   90.00
_cell.angle_gamma   90.00
#
_symmetry.space_group_name_H-M   'P 1'
#
loop_
_entity.id
_entity.type
_entity.pdbx_description
1 polymer ?
#
loop_
_entity_poly.entity_id
_entity_poly.type
_entity_poly.pdbx_seq_one_letter_code
_entity_poly.pdbx_strand_id
1 'polypeptide(L)'
;MKLEGDEQVGVDIVRRALEAPARQIAENAGARGDVVIEAILKAKRGTGFDAATDTMVDMFEKGIVDAAKVTRSALQNAASVAAMVLTTEAVVSDIPEKKEAAAPGGHSHGGEMDF
;
A
#
# COMPACT_ATOMS: atom_id res chain seq x y z
N MET A 1 -15.10 9.01 -17.22
CA MET A 1 -14.59 8.95 -18.58
C MET A 1 -15.18 7.70 -19.19
N LYS A 2 -15.85 7.78 -20.32
CA LYS A 2 -16.36 6.62 -21.07
C LYS A 2 -15.62 6.59 -22.38
N LEU A 3 -14.91 5.53 -22.63
CA LEU A 3 -14.15 5.25 -23.84
C LEU A 3 -14.68 3.96 -24.46
N GLU A 4 -14.23 3.60 -25.65
CA GLU A 4 -14.67 2.39 -26.34
C GLU A 4 -13.52 1.38 -26.47
N GLY A 5 -13.86 0.10 -26.51
CA GLY A 5 -12.87 -0.99 -26.74
C GLY A 5 -11.83 -1.13 -25.63
N ASP A 6 -10.59 -1.37 -26.03
CA ASP A 6 -9.46 -1.65 -25.13
C ASP A 6 -9.09 -0.48 -24.22
N GLU A 7 -9.35 0.75 -24.65
CA GLU A 7 -9.13 1.94 -23.84
C GLU A 7 -10.05 1.95 -22.60
N GLN A 8 -11.30 1.49 -22.74
CA GLN A 8 -12.22 1.38 -21.60
C GLN A 8 -11.73 0.32 -20.61
N VAL A 9 -11.14 -0.77 -21.06
CA VAL A 9 -10.53 -1.79 -20.20
C VAL A 9 -9.39 -1.18 -19.37
N GLY A 10 -8.54 -0.35 -20.01
CA GLY A 10 -7.49 0.39 -19.31
C GLY A 10 -8.03 1.32 -18.22
N VAL A 11 -9.10 2.05 -18.50
CA VAL A 11 -9.77 2.91 -17.49
C VAL A 11 -10.28 2.09 -16.31
N ASP A 12 -10.88 0.94 -16.57
CA ASP A 12 -11.44 0.08 -15.51
C ASP A 12 -10.35 -0.58 -14.65
N ILE A 13 -9.19 -0.92 -15.24
CA ILE A 13 -8.00 -1.37 -14.52
C ILE A 13 -7.51 -0.28 -13.55
N VAL A 14 -7.34 0.95 -14.04
CA VAL A 14 -6.91 2.08 -13.21
C VAL A 14 -7.92 2.35 -12.09
N ARG A 15 -9.21 2.32 -12.40
CA ARG A 15 -10.27 2.51 -11.39
C ARG A 15 -10.14 1.51 -10.24
N ARG A 16 -9.95 0.23 -10.54
CA ARG A 16 -9.73 -0.81 -9.53
C ARG A 16 -8.43 -0.60 -8.75
N ALA A 17 -7.37 -0.19 -9.42
CA ALA A 17 -6.09 0.09 -8.76
C ALA A 17 -6.20 1.23 -7.74
N LEU A 18 -7.03 2.25 -7.99
CA LEU A 18 -7.26 3.36 -7.07
C LEU A 18 -7.98 2.96 -5.77
N GLU A 19 -8.66 1.82 -5.74
CA GLU A 19 -9.28 1.28 -4.53
C GLU A 19 -8.27 0.59 -3.60
N ALA A 20 -7.13 0.15 -4.13
CA ALA A 20 -6.19 -0.69 -3.40
C ALA A 20 -5.66 -0.07 -2.09
N PRO A 21 -5.30 1.23 -2.00
CA PRO A 21 -4.84 1.80 -0.74
C PRO A 21 -5.88 1.77 0.38
N ALA A 22 -7.12 2.13 0.08
CA ALA A 22 -8.21 2.11 1.06
C ALA A 22 -8.56 0.68 1.48
N ARG A 23 -8.57 -0.27 0.54
CA ARG A 23 -8.74 -1.69 0.80
C ARG A 23 -7.68 -2.21 1.75
N GLN A 24 -6.42 -1.91 1.49
CA GLN A 24 -5.30 -2.35 2.33
C GLN A 24 -5.36 -1.76 3.75
N ILE A 25 -5.76 -0.49 3.88
CA ILE A 25 -5.95 0.13 5.20
C ILE A 25 -7.04 -0.61 5.99
N ALA A 26 -8.17 -0.92 5.36
CA ALA A 26 -9.26 -1.66 5.99
C ALA A 26 -8.83 -3.06 6.42
N GLU A 27 -8.12 -3.79 5.56
CA GLU A 27 -7.62 -5.14 5.85
C GLU A 27 -6.57 -5.12 6.97
N ASN A 28 -5.68 -4.14 7.00
CA ASN A 28 -4.71 -3.97 8.09
C ASN A 28 -5.39 -3.69 9.44
N ALA A 29 -6.58 -3.07 9.43
CA ALA A 29 -7.40 -2.86 10.62
C ALA A 29 -8.25 -4.08 11.01
N GLY A 30 -8.17 -5.18 10.25
CA GLY A 30 -8.96 -6.39 10.47
C GLY A 30 -10.38 -6.36 9.87
N ALA A 31 -10.73 -5.30 9.14
CA ALA A 31 -12.01 -5.17 8.45
C ALA A 31 -11.98 -5.87 7.08
N ARG A 32 -13.17 -6.18 6.54
CA ARG A 32 -13.26 -6.72 5.18
C ARG A 32 -13.14 -5.61 4.15
N GLY A 33 -11.99 -5.55 3.45
CA GLY A 33 -11.68 -4.51 2.48
C GLY A 33 -12.77 -4.32 1.42
N ASP A 34 -13.35 -5.40 0.89
CA ASP A 34 -14.43 -5.34 -0.12
C ASP A 34 -15.67 -4.62 0.40
N VAL A 35 -16.09 -4.93 1.64
CA VAL A 35 -17.28 -4.34 2.26
C VAL A 35 -17.04 -2.86 2.53
N VAL A 36 -15.85 -2.50 2.99
CA VAL A 36 -15.47 -1.11 3.27
C VAL A 36 -15.44 -0.30 1.97
N ILE A 37 -14.84 -0.82 0.91
CA ILE A 37 -14.81 -0.13 -0.40
C ILE A 37 -16.22 0.09 -0.93
N GLU A 38 -17.08 -0.92 -0.88
CA GLU A 38 -18.47 -0.79 -1.31
C GLU A 38 -19.22 0.28 -0.51
N ALA A 39 -19.02 0.32 0.81
CA ALA A 39 -19.60 1.34 1.68
C ALA A 39 -19.10 2.75 1.33
N ILE A 40 -17.80 2.93 1.08
CA ILE A 40 -17.21 4.22 0.67
C ILE A 40 -17.81 4.69 -0.67
N LEU A 41 -17.93 3.79 -1.64
CA LEU A 41 -18.44 4.14 -2.97
C LEU A 41 -19.94 4.55 -2.95
N LYS A 42 -20.71 4.06 -1.99
CA LYS A 42 -22.13 4.41 -1.78
C LYS A 42 -22.32 5.62 -0.87
N ALA A 43 -21.29 6.01 -0.11
CA ALA A 43 -21.38 7.08 0.86
C ALA A 43 -21.40 8.47 0.20
N LYS A 44 -21.75 9.48 1.01
CA LYS A 44 -21.63 10.89 0.60
C LYS A 44 -20.16 11.25 0.43
N ARG A 45 -19.89 12.20 -0.47
CA ARG A 45 -18.54 12.76 -0.64
C ARG A 45 -18.02 13.30 0.70
N GLY A 46 -16.80 12.95 1.07
CA GLY A 46 -16.18 13.32 2.33
C GLY A 46 -16.31 12.26 3.43
N THR A 47 -17.17 11.25 3.25
CA THR A 47 -17.28 10.11 4.16
C THR A 47 -16.26 9.05 3.78
N GLY A 48 -15.57 8.50 4.78
CA GLY A 48 -14.60 7.43 4.63
C GLY A 48 -14.57 6.51 5.84
N PHE A 49 -13.69 5.54 5.79
CA PHE A 49 -13.50 4.55 6.83
C PHE A 49 -12.41 4.99 7.82
N ASP A 50 -12.76 5.10 9.09
CA ASP A 50 -11.82 5.33 10.19
C ASP A 50 -11.35 3.97 10.73
N ALA A 51 -10.13 3.60 10.38
CA ALA A 51 -9.51 2.34 10.77
C ALA A 51 -9.24 2.22 12.29
N ALA A 52 -9.18 3.34 13.01
CA ALA A 52 -8.96 3.33 14.45
C ALA A 52 -10.23 2.97 15.22
N THR A 53 -11.40 3.32 14.70
CA THR A 53 -12.69 3.10 15.35
C THR A 53 -13.57 2.08 14.64
N ASP A 54 -13.11 1.53 13.50
CA ASP A 54 -13.85 0.59 12.64
C ASP A 54 -15.24 1.12 12.22
N THR A 55 -15.32 2.42 11.89
CA THR A 55 -16.57 3.10 11.55
C THR A 55 -16.47 3.98 10.32
N MET A 56 -17.62 4.20 9.66
CA MET A 56 -17.73 5.20 8.59
C MET A 56 -17.98 6.57 9.20
N VAL A 57 -17.11 7.55 8.88
CA VAL A 57 -17.14 8.90 9.47
C VAL A 57 -16.98 9.98 8.40
N ASP A 58 -17.33 11.21 8.72
CA ASP A 58 -16.89 12.37 7.95
C ASP A 58 -15.41 12.62 8.20
N MET A 59 -14.59 12.46 7.15
CA MET A 59 -13.13 12.54 7.24
C MET A 59 -12.63 13.94 7.56
N PHE A 60 -13.35 14.98 7.12
CA PHE A 60 -13.00 16.37 7.39
C PHE A 60 -13.30 16.73 8.85
N GLU A 61 -14.46 16.35 9.36
CA GLU A 61 -14.82 16.59 10.77
C GLU A 61 -13.88 15.87 11.74
N LYS A 62 -13.41 14.68 11.37
CA LYS A 62 -12.46 13.90 12.16
C LYS A 62 -11.00 14.32 11.96
N GLY A 63 -10.71 15.21 11.01
CA GLY A 63 -9.35 15.61 10.70
C GLY A 63 -8.49 14.54 10.04
N ILE A 64 -9.12 13.49 9.49
CA ILE A 64 -8.44 12.41 8.76
C ILE A 64 -8.28 12.82 7.31
N VAL A 65 -7.28 13.64 7.05
CA VAL A 65 -7.06 14.23 5.71
C VAL A 65 -5.57 14.24 5.38
N ASP A 66 -5.27 14.01 4.10
CA ASP A 66 -3.93 14.12 3.55
C ASP A 66 -3.76 15.40 2.73
N ALA A 67 -2.53 15.91 2.66
CA ALA A 67 -2.21 17.01 1.76
C ALA A 67 -2.35 16.54 0.31
N ALA A 68 -3.13 17.28 -0.49
CA ALA A 68 -3.40 16.95 -1.89
C ALA A 68 -2.12 16.77 -2.74
N LYS A 69 -1.05 17.47 -2.41
CA LYS A 69 0.26 17.30 -3.07
C LYS A 69 0.83 15.90 -2.86
N VAL A 70 0.69 15.32 -1.67
CA VAL A 70 1.20 13.98 -1.34
C VAL A 70 0.47 12.92 -2.14
N THR A 71 -0.86 12.92 -2.10
CA THR A 71 -1.68 11.94 -2.83
C THR A 71 -1.50 12.07 -4.35
N ARG A 72 -1.40 13.29 -4.87
CA ARG A 72 -1.11 13.53 -6.29
C ARG A 72 0.26 12.99 -6.69
N SER A 73 1.31 13.27 -5.91
CA SER A 73 2.67 12.79 -6.20
C SER A 73 2.75 11.28 -6.16
N ALA A 74 2.09 10.64 -5.19
CA ALA A 74 2.02 9.18 -5.10
C ALA A 74 1.40 8.57 -6.37
N LEU A 75 0.27 9.12 -6.82
CA LEU A 75 -0.40 8.64 -8.03
C LEU A 75 0.44 8.86 -9.29
N GLN A 76 1.09 10.02 -9.44
CA GLN A 76 1.97 10.31 -10.58
C GLN A 76 3.16 9.36 -10.63
N ASN A 77 3.80 9.09 -9.50
CA ASN A 77 4.92 8.16 -9.41
C ASN A 77 4.49 6.72 -9.72
N ALA A 78 3.37 6.28 -9.17
CA ALA A 78 2.81 4.96 -9.45
C ALA A 78 2.50 4.77 -10.94
N ALA A 79 1.88 5.76 -11.58
CA ALA A 79 1.58 5.75 -13.01
C ALA A 79 2.85 5.71 -13.86
N SER A 80 3.90 6.46 -13.48
CA SER A 80 5.19 6.45 -14.17
C SER A 80 5.86 5.09 -14.12
N VAL A 81 5.90 4.45 -12.94
CA VAL A 81 6.46 3.10 -12.79
C VAL A 81 5.66 2.08 -13.59
N ALA A 82 4.34 2.13 -13.51
CA ALA A 82 3.48 1.22 -14.28
C ALA A 82 3.70 1.36 -15.79
N ALA A 83 3.84 2.59 -16.29
CA ALA A 83 4.12 2.84 -17.70
C ALA A 83 5.48 2.26 -18.13
N MET A 84 6.51 2.37 -17.30
CA MET A 84 7.81 1.76 -17.57
C MET A 84 7.70 0.22 -17.64
N VAL A 85 7.01 -0.40 -16.68
CA VAL A 85 6.81 -1.87 -16.69
C VAL A 85 6.08 -2.32 -17.94
N LEU A 86 5.03 -1.59 -18.36
CA LEU A 86 4.25 -1.92 -19.56
C LEU A 86 5.05 -1.80 -20.88
N THR A 87 6.09 -0.97 -20.91
CA THR A 87 6.92 -0.74 -22.09
C THR A 87 8.21 -1.57 -22.13
N THR A 88 8.51 -2.34 -21.08
CA THR A 88 9.69 -3.21 -20.99
C THR A 88 9.36 -4.64 -21.37
N GLU A 89 10.31 -5.31 -22.04
CA GLU A 89 10.20 -6.74 -22.40
C GLU A 89 10.79 -7.65 -21.30
N ALA A 90 11.73 -7.14 -20.52
CA ALA A 90 12.42 -7.89 -19.47
C ALA A 90 12.79 -7.02 -18.29
N VAL A 91 12.79 -7.61 -17.10
CA VAL A 91 13.27 -7.01 -15.85
C VAL A 91 14.41 -7.86 -15.32
N VAL A 92 15.55 -7.23 -15.03
CA VAL A 92 16.70 -7.88 -14.39
C VAL A 92 16.83 -7.33 -12.99
N SER A 93 16.88 -8.22 -12.00
CA SER A 93 17.09 -7.85 -10.60
C SER A 93 18.03 -8.85 -9.92
N ASP A 94 18.72 -8.40 -8.89
CA ASP A 94 19.54 -9.27 -8.06
C ASP A 94 18.67 -10.23 -7.25
N ILE A 95 19.14 -11.47 -7.08
CA ILE A 95 18.50 -12.44 -6.18
C ILE A 95 18.86 -12.01 -4.75
N PRO A 96 17.87 -11.81 -3.85
CA PRO A 96 18.15 -11.46 -2.47
C PRO A 96 19.04 -12.51 -1.81
N GLU A 97 20.23 -12.11 -1.34
CA GLU A 97 21.08 -12.98 -0.55
C GLU A 97 20.37 -13.37 0.76
N LYS A 98 20.32 -14.68 1.07
CA LYS A 98 19.93 -15.12 2.40
C LYS A 98 20.94 -14.55 3.39
N LYS A 99 20.52 -13.62 4.23
CA LYS A 99 21.32 -13.24 5.41
C LYS A 99 21.48 -14.49 6.24
N GLU A 100 22.68 -15.08 6.23
CA GLU A 100 23.05 -16.09 7.21
C GLU A 100 22.87 -15.48 8.60
N ALA A 101 22.08 -16.14 9.44
CA ALA A 101 21.93 -15.73 10.82
C ALA A 101 23.33 -15.72 11.45
N ALA A 102 23.75 -14.56 11.95
CA ALA A 102 25.01 -14.43 12.66
C ALA A 102 25.06 -15.51 13.74
N ALA A 103 26.06 -16.39 13.66
CA ALA A 103 26.28 -17.41 14.66
C ALA A 103 26.39 -16.73 16.04
N PRO A 104 25.74 -17.24 17.10
CA PRO A 104 25.87 -16.68 18.42
C PRO A 104 27.35 -16.78 18.83
N GLY A 105 27.97 -15.61 19.04
CA GLY A 105 29.36 -15.46 19.43
C GLY A 105 29.65 -16.31 20.67
N GLY A 106 30.58 -17.28 20.56
CA GLY A 106 31.04 -18.08 21.64
C GLY A 106 31.63 -17.22 22.76
N HIS A 107 31.10 -17.35 23.94
CA HIS A 107 31.73 -16.84 25.15
C HIS A 107 33.05 -17.58 25.38
N SER A 108 34.13 -16.91 25.07
CA SER A 108 35.49 -17.35 25.50
C SER A 108 35.60 -17.08 27.01
N HIS A 109 35.46 -18.14 27.81
CA HIS A 109 36.03 -18.17 29.15
C HIS A 109 37.53 -18.44 29.00
N GLY A 110 38.33 -17.45 29.25
CA GLY A 110 39.77 -17.57 29.45
C GLY A 110 40.11 -16.67 30.62
N GLY A 111 40.59 -17.25 31.59
CA GLY A 111 41.81 -17.42 32.18
C GLY A 111 41.81 -17.34 33.68
N GLU A 112 42.02 -18.45 34.32
CA GLU A 112 42.68 -18.52 35.60
C GLU A 112 43.95 -17.74 35.65
N MET A 113 44.16 -16.97 36.69
CA MET A 113 45.50 -16.63 37.20
C MET A 113 45.50 -16.78 38.69
N ASP A 114 46.17 -17.83 39.10
CA ASP A 114 46.79 -17.98 40.41
C ASP A 114 47.73 -16.82 40.74
N PHE A 115 47.77 -16.50 41.95
CA PHE A 115 48.70 -16.00 42.97
C PHE A 115 48.08 -15.00 43.91
#